data_40aeb17c23105fd8a98776ff7072b619
#
_entry.id   40aeb17c23105fd8a98776ff7072b619
#
_cell.length_a   1.000
_cell.length_b   1.000
_cell.length_c   1.000
_cell.angle_alpha   90.00
_cell.angle_beta   90.00
_cell.angle_gamma   90.00
#
_symmetry.space_group_name_H-M   'P 1'
#
loop_
_entity.id
_entity.type
_entity.pdbx_description
1 polymer ?
#
loop_
_entity_poly.entity_id
_entity_poly.type
_entity_poly.pdbx_seq_one_letter_code
_entity_poly.pdbx_strand_id
1 'polypeptide(L)'
;MLTLHRASVLLPDPAAPSITDGAVLVDGAAVLAFGPYASVPAGGARVREWDGLLTPGLLNPHGHWLLECAYHPDPREDLGTEPLMLAADGERRGGSARRGLQRMLGYGTTAVAGPFELPVVRTAVARSGLHALPGDGTAGGLDPLAATGLRGAVHRPLTVGGRADFAVFDAASAAELERAGAGGCLATVLGGRLLYRRR
;
A
#
# COMPACT_ATOMS: atom_id res chain seq x y z
N MET A 1 10.33 -1.91 -18.04
CA MET A 1 11.65 -2.20 -17.41
C MET A 1 11.44 -3.36 -16.47
N LEU A 2 12.11 -4.46 -16.73
CA LEU A 2 11.95 -5.71 -16.00
C LEU A 2 12.57 -5.58 -14.59
N THR A 3 11.80 -5.87 -13.56
CA THR A 3 12.25 -5.83 -12.16
C THR A 3 11.78 -7.08 -11.45
N LEU A 4 12.69 -7.75 -10.75
CA LEU A 4 12.40 -8.88 -9.88
C LEU A 4 12.45 -8.42 -8.42
N HIS A 5 11.37 -8.62 -7.70
CA HIS A 5 11.31 -8.41 -6.25
C HIS A 5 11.38 -9.78 -5.57
N ARG A 6 12.49 -10.07 -4.89
CA ARG A 6 12.69 -11.27 -4.07
C ARG A 6 12.44 -10.93 -2.62
N ALA A 7 11.71 -11.75 -1.91
CA ALA A 7 11.42 -11.58 -0.49
C ALA A 7 11.64 -12.88 0.29
N SER A 8 11.99 -12.77 1.57
CA SER A 8 12.17 -13.93 2.45
C SER A 8 10.91 -14.80 2.45
N VAL A 9 9.72 -14.16 2.40
CA VAL A 9 8.42 -14.84 2.28
C VAL A 9 7.53 -14.08 1.29
N LEU A 10 6.86 -14.80 0.40
CA LEU A 10 5.84 -14.28 -0.50
C LEU A 10 4.48 -14.88 -0.15
N LEU A 11 3.50 -14.04 0.10
CA LEU A 11 2.10 -14.40 0.25
C LEU A 11 1.31 -13.83 -0.92
N PRO A 12 1.08 -14.57 -2.01
CA PRO A 12 0.42 -14.03 -3.19
C PRO A 12 -1.08 -13.79 -3.00
N ASP A 13 -1.68 -14.50 -2.07
CA ASP A 13 -3.10 -14.43 -1.67
C ASP A 13 -3.20 -14.80 -0.18
N PRO A 14 -3.92 -14.04 0.65
CA PRO A 14 -4.15 -14.41 2.05
C PRO A 14 -4.84 -15.77 2.26
N ALA A 15 -5.51 -16.30 1.24
CA ALA A 15 -6.14 -17.61 1.27
C ALA A 15 -5.22 -18.74 0.78
N ALA A 16 -4.04 -18.42 0.24
CA ALA A 16 -3.08 -19.40 -0.26
C ALA A 16 -1.91 -19.62 0.73
N PRO A 17 -1.21 -20.73 0.63
CA PRO A 17 0.04 -20.93 1.37
C PRO A 17 1.08 -19.88 1.00
N SER A 18 1.88 -19.46 1.97
CA SER A 18 3.04 -18.61 1.73
C SER A 18 4.17 -19.40 1.06
N ILE A 19 5.01 -18.70 0.31
CA ILE A 19 6.14 -19.24 -0.44
C ILE A 19 7.42 -18.70 0.19
N THR A 20 8.23 -19.59 0.78
CA THR A 20 9.56 -19.22 1.29
C THR A 20 10.49 -18.90 0.13
N ASP A 21 11.35 -17.88 0.28
CA ASP A 21 12.23 -17.38 -0.77
C ASP A 21 11.43 -17.13 -2.06
N GLY A 22 10.38 -16.33 -1.93
CA GLY A 22 9.48 -16.03 -3.04
C GLY A 22 9.93 -14.82 -3.85
N ALA A 23 9.46 -14.75 -5.10
CA ALA A 23 9.74 -13.63 -5.97
C ALA A 23 8.53 -13.24 -6.83
N VAL A 24 8.50 -11.96 -7.20
CA VAL A 24 7.54 -11.36 -8.14
C VAL A 24 8.31 -10.67 -9.25
N LEU A 25 8.11 -11.11 -10.49
CA LEU A 25 8.67 -10.49 -11.70
C LEU A 25 7.67 -9.51 -12.28
N VAL A 26 8.13 -8.28 -12.49
CA VAL A 26 7.31 -7.15 -12.96
C VAL A 26 7.89 -6.58 -14.24
N ASP A 27 7.04 -6.36 -15.26
CA ASP A 27 7.37 -5.53 -16.41
C ASP A 27 6.39 -4.37 -16.55
N GLY A 28 6.94 -3.16 -16.55
CA GLY A 28 6.10 -1.97 -16.50
C GLY A 28 5.16 -1.96 -15.31
N ALA A 29 3.86 -2.06 -15.55
CA ALA A 29 2.84 -2.06 -14.50
C ALA A 29 2.25 -3.46 -14.22
N ALA A 30 2.69 -4.51 -14.92
CA ALA A 30 2.10 -5.84 -14.85
C ALA A 30 3.01 -6.84 -14.13
N VAL A 31 2.39 -7.77 -13.40
CA VAL A 31 3.06 -8.97 -12.87
C VAL A 31 3.22 -9.96 -14.00
N LEU A 32 4.45 -10.35 -14.34
CA LEU A 32 4.72 -11.38 -15.38
C LEU A 32 4.73 -12.78 -14.80
N ALA A 33 5.29 -12.95 -13.60
CA ALA A 33 5.38 -14.22 -12.92
C ALA A 33 5.55 -14.00 -11.42
N PHE A 34 5.19 -14.98 -10.62
CA PHE A 34 5.55 -15.05 -9.20
C PHE A 34 5.62 -16.52 -8.75
N GLY A 35 6.36 -16.77 -7.69
CA GLY A 35 6.55 -18.10 -7.15
C GLY A 35 7.86 -18.21 -6.36
N PRO A 36 8.35 -19.44 -6.11
CA PRO A 36 9.69 -19.63 -5.55
C PRO A 36 10.74 -18.95 -6.44
N TYR A 37 11.68 -18.25 -5.83
CA TYR A 37 12.69 -17.47 -6.57
C TYR A 37 13.43 -18.30 -7.62
N ALA A 38 13.79 -19.54 -7.29
CA ALA A 38 14.48 -20.44 -8.21
C ALA A 38 13.67 -20.80 -9.47
N SER A 39 12.34 -20.60 -9.44
CA SER A 39 11.43 -20.94 -10.55
C SER A 39 10.98 -19.73 -11.37
N VAL A 40 11.27 -18.51 -10.90
CA VAL A 40 10.86 -17.27 -11.61
C VAL A 40 11.94 -16.89 -12.62
N PRO A 41 11.59 -16.70 -13.93
CA PRO A 41 12.58 -16.38 -14.98
C PRO A 41 13.10 -14.95 -14.81
N ALA A 42 14.27 -14.79 -14.21
CA ALA A 42 14.83 -13.49 -13.85
C ALA A 42 15.75 -12.86 -14.91
N GLY A 43 15.89 -13.47 -16.08
CA GLY A 43 16.88 -13.09 -17.09
C GLY A 43 16.85 -11.60 -17.46
N GLY A 44 17.92 -10.86 -17.13
CA GLY A 44 18.05 -9.42 -17.43
C GLY A 44 17.22 -8.48 -16.52
N ALA A 45 16.52 -9.00 -15.52
CA ALA A 45 15.76 -8.19 -14.59
C ALA A 45 16.67 -7.50 -13.57
N ARG A 46 16.31 -6.26 -13.19
CA ARG A 46 16.89 -5.62 -12.01
C ARG A 46 16.36 -6.32 -10.75
N VAL A 47 17.21 -6.91 -9.96
CA VAL A 47 16.83 -7.57 -8.70
C VAL A 47 16.74 -6.55 -7.57
N ARG A 48 15.67 -6.66 -6.77
CA ARG A 48 15.47 -5.98 -5.49
C ARG A 48 15.21 -7.04 -4.42
N GLU A 49 16.04 -7.08 -3.40
CA GLU A 49 15.91 -8.03 -2.30
C GLU A 49 15.28 -7.35 -1.08
N TRP A 50 14.43 -8.10 -0.39
CA TRP A 50 13.69 -7.67 0.77
C TRP A 50 13.77 -8.73 1.86
N ASP A 51 14.19 -8.33 3.04
CA ASP A 51 14.10 -9.18 4.20
C ASP A 51 12.76 -8.95 4.89
N GLY A 52 11.80 -9.82 4.57
CA GLY A 52 10.44 -9.71 5.09
C GLY A 52 9.39 -10.41 4.23
N LEU A 53 8.12 -10.11 4.55
CA LEU A 53 6.94 -10.66 3.92
C LEU A 53 6.43 -9.75 2.80
N LEU A 54 6.41 -10.25 1.57
CA LEU A 54 5.77 -9.59 0.44
C LEU A 54 4.32 -10.08 0.32
N THR A 55 3.38 -9.14 0.33
CA THR A 55 1.93 -9.38 0.18
C THR A 55 1.35 -8.58 -0.97
N PRO A 56 0.16 -8.91 -1.49
CA PRO A 56 -0.60 -7.96 -2.31
C PRO A 56 -0.78 -6.63 -1.58
N GLY A 57 -1.03 -5.57 -2.34
CA GLY A 57 -1.28 -4.25 -1.77
C GLY A 57 -2.58 -4.20 -0.95
N LEU A 58 -2.58 -3.35 0.06
CA LEU A 58 -3.68 -3.23 1.02
C LEU A 58 -4.69 -2.14 0.60
N LEU A 59 -5.95 -2.35 0.97
CA LEU A 59 -7.04 -1.38 0.92
C LEU A 59 -7.18 -0.72 2.30
N ASN A 60 -7.08 0.60 2.36
CA ASN A 60 -7.51 1.35 3.53
C ASN A 60 -8.99 1.71 3.39
N PRO A 61 -9.90 1.19 4.24
CA PRO A 61 -11.34 1.44 4.16
C PRO A 61 -11.72 2.86 4.63
N HIS A 62 -10.83 3.55 5.31
CA HIS A 62 -11.06 4.87 5.92
C HIS A 62 -10.57 6.04 5.07
N GLY A 63 -10.45 5.85 3.74
CA GLY A 63 -9.90 6.86 2.85
C GLY A 63 -10.67 8.19 2.87
N HIS A 64 -12.00 8.18 2.91
CA HIS A 64 -12.81 9.38 3.08
C HIS A 64 -12.43 10.14 4.37
N TRP A 65 -12.51 9.44 5.51
CA TRP A 65 -12.21 10.01 6.81
C TRP A 65 -10.81 10.63 6.87
N LEU A 66 -9.80 9.87 6.43
CA LEU A 66 -8.41 10.29 6.48
C LEU A 66 -8.06 11.42 5.51
N LEU A 67 -8.78 11.56 4.39
CA LEU A 67 -8.43 12.57 3.37
C LEU A 67 -9.37 13.78 3.35
N GLU A 68 -10.60 13.62 3.83
CA GLU A 68 -11.59 14.70 3.83
C GLU A 68 -11.93 15.24 5.22
N CYS A 69 -11.86 14.41 6.27
CA CYS A 69 -12.18 14.83 7.63
C CYS A 69 -10.93 15.13 8.47
N ALA A 70 -9.85 14.36 8.29
CA ALA A 70 -8.61 14.59 8.99
C ALA A 70 -7.67 15.56 8.24
N TYR A 71 -6.83 16.25 8.98
CA TYR A 71 -5.77 17.11 8.48
C TYR A 71 -4.40 16.46 8.73
N HIS A 72 -3.65 16.26 7.68
CA HIS A 72 -2.26 15.81 7.77
C HIS A 72 -1.34 17.03 7.75
N PRO A 73 -0.66 17.36 8.89
CA PRO A 73 0.15 18.57 8.98
C PRO A 73 1.27 18.62 7.94
N ASP A 74 1.63 19.84 7.52
CA ASP A 74 2.87 20.09 6.82
C ASP A 74 4.03 20.00 7.84
N PRO A 75 5.15 19.36 7.52
CA PRO A 75 6.32 19.32 8.41
C PRO A 75 6.83 20.71 8.86
N ARG A 76 6.43 21.77 8.15
CA ARG A 76 6.80 23.17 8.48
C ARG A 76 5.87 23.82 9.51
N GLU A 77 4.75 23.17 9.85
CA GLU A 77 3.72 23.75 10.73
C GLU A 77 3.95 23.48 12.22
N ASP A 78 4.95 22.70 12.59
CA ASP A 78 5.25 22.29 13.99
C ASP A 78 4.04 21.73 14.76
N LEU A 79 3.13 21.07 14.02
CA LEU A 79 1.91 20.44 14.55
C LEU A 79 2.06 18.94 14.79
N GLY A 80 3.28 18.42 14.70
CA GLY A 80 3.56 16.97 14.76
C GLY A 80 3.23 16.25 13.46
N THR A 81 3.24 14.93 13.50
CA THR A 81 3.06 14.09 12.31
C THR A 81 1.70 13.40 12.25
N GLU A 82 0.96 13.33 13.38
CA GLU A 82 -0.30 12.61 13.42
C GLU A 82 -1.44 13.38 12.73
N PRO A 83 -2.42 12.67 12.14
CA PRO A 83 -3.61 13.31 11.60
C PRO A 83 -4.38 14.04 12.70
N LEU A 84 -4.78 15.28 12.42
CA LEU A 84 -5.52 16.13 13.35
C LEU A 84 -6.96 16.33 12.88
N MET A 85 -7.88 16.45 13.83
CA MET A 85 -9.27 16.82 13.56
C MET A 85 -9.40 18.33 13.43
N LEU A 86 -8.86 18.89 12.35
CA LEU A 86 -8.90 20.33 12.08
C LEU A 86 -9.65 20.60 10.77
N ALA A 87 -10.50 21.61 10.77
CA ALA A 87 -11.05 22.15 9.55
C ALA A 87 -9.92 22.78 8.71
N ALA A 88 -9.70 22.28 7.51
CA ALA A 88 -8.78 22.89 6.55
C ALA A 88 -9.56 23.58 5.44
N ASP A 89 -9.11 24.74 4.99
CA ASP A 89 -9.61 25.41 3.81
C ASP A 89 -9.26 24.63 2.51
N GLY A 90 -9.82 25.03 1.38
CA GLY A 90 -9.71 24.28 0.12
C GLY A 90 -8.27 24.03 -0.34
N GLU A 91 -7.36 25.01 -0.21
CA GLU A 91 -5.96 24.87 -0.64
C GLU A 91 -5.18 23.96 0.31
N ARG A 92 -5.32 24.17 1.61
CA ARG A 92 -4.71 23.33 2.65
C ARG A 92 -5.21 21.90 2.57
N ARG A 93 -6.51 21.70 2.24
CA ARG A 93 -7.11 20.37 2.09
C ARG A 93 -6.42 19.55 1.01
N GLY A 94 -6.17 20.11 -0.16
CA GLY A 94 -5.47 19.42 -1.25
C GLY A 94 -4.03 19.03 -0.88
N GLY A 95 -3.32 19.88 -0.13
CA GLY A 95 -2.00 19.59 0.43
C GLY A 95 -2.05 18.46 1.46
N SER A 96 -2.99 18.54 2.41
CA SER A 96 -3.26 17.55 3.42
C SER A 96 -3.56 16.18 2.81
N ALA A 97 -4.49 16.11 1.83
CA ALA A 97 -4.83 14.86 1.16
C ALA A 97 -3.62 14.19 0.49
N ARG A 98 -2.75 14.95 -0.17
CA ARG A 98 -1.51 14.40 -0.76
C ARG A 98 -0.58 13.82 0.30
N ARG A 99 -0.41 14.50 1.45
CA ARG A 99 0.39 13.99 2.57
C ARG A 99 -0.25 12.73 3.20
N GLY A 100 -1.57 12.71 3.35
CA GLY A 100 -2.31 11.54 3.81
C GLY A 100 -2.09 10.32 2.91
N LEU A 101 -2.22 10.49 1.59
CA LEU A 101 -1.94 9.43 0.60
C LEU A 101 -0.49 8.94 0.67
N GLN A 102 0.47 9.87 0.85
CA GLN A 102 1.88 9.50 1.01
C GLN A 102 2.12 8.68 2.29
N ARG A 103 1.43 9.04 3.39
CA ARG A 103 1.51 8.27 4.64
C ARG A 103 0.87 6.88 4.49
N MET A 104 -0.25 6.78 3.77
CA MET A 104 -0.89 5.49 3.48
C MET A 104 0.03 4.52 2.73
N LEU A 105 0.87 5.02 1.81
CA LEU A 105 1.90 4.20 1.17
C LEU A 105 2.86 3.60 2.20
N GLY A 106 3.14 4.30 3.30
CA GLY A 106 3.96 3.79 4.41
C GLY A 106 3.29 2.68 5.24
N TYR A 107 2.04 2.34 4.94
CA TYR A 107 1.28 1.23 5.49
C TYR A 107 0.92 0.17 4.43
N GLY A 108 1.60 0.18 3.29
CA GLY A 108 1.35 -0.79 2.22
C GLY A 108 0.05 -0.58 1.44
N THR A 109 -0.60 0.57 1.61
CA THR A 109 -1.88 0.88 0.97
C THR A 109 -1.69 1.12 -0.53
N THR A 110 -2.45 0.40 -1.35
CA THR A 110 -2.52 0.56 -2.81
C THR A 110 -3.94 0.87 -3.30
N ALA A 111 -4.92 0.76 -2.41
CA ALA A 111 -6.30 1.12 -2.67
C ALA A 111 -6.90 1.87 -1.47
N VAL A 112 -7.83 2.78 -1.73
CA VAL A 112 -8.52 3.57 -0.71
C VAL A 112 -10.03 3.60 -0.98
N ALA A 113 -10.83 3.45 0.08
CA ALA A 113 -12.28 3.54 -0.03
C ALA A 113 -12.78 4.98 0.21
N GLY A 114 -13.75 5.41 -0.65
CA GLY A 114 -14.45 6.70 -0.53
C GLY A 114 -15.62 6.67 0.47
N PRO A 115 -16.66 7.49 0.24
CA PRO A 115 -16.81 8.41 -0.88
C PRO A 115 -15.78 9.54 -0.88
N PHE A 116 -15.41 10.10 -2.05
CA PHE A 116 -14.57 11.30 -2.11
C PHE A 116 -15.42 12.44 -2.69
N GLU A 117 -15.91 13.31 -1.82
CA GLU A 117 -16.87 14.37 -2.17
C GLU A 117 -16.17 15.66 -2.60
N LEU A 118 -15.01 15.96 -2.01
CA LEU A 118 -14.27 17.18 -2.30
C LEU A 118 -13.46 17.05 -3.61
N PRO A 119 -13.64 17.97 -4.59
CA PRO A 119 -12.94 17.91 -5.87
C PRO A 119 -11.42 17.89 -5.74
N VAL A 120 -10.87 18.61 -4.76
CA VAL A 120 -9.41 18.65 -4.51
C VAL A 120 -8.88 17.30 -4.01
N VAL A 121 -9.68 16.57 -3.22
CA VAL A 121 -9.33 15.23 -2.72
C VAL A 121 -9.45 14.21 -3.85
N ARG A 122 -10.55 14.22 -4.63
CA ARG A 122 -10.68 13.37 -5.83
C ARG A 122 -9.48 13.53 -6.76
N THR A 123 -9.06 14.78 -6.99
CA THR A 123 -7.89 15.08 -7.83
C THR A 123 -6.61 14.50 -7.23
N ALA A 124 -6.41 14.62 -5.90
CA ALA A 124 -5.26 14.06 -5.22
C ALA A 124 -5.23 12.53 -5.30
N VAL A 125 -6.36 11.87 -5.06
CA VAL A 125 -6.51 10.41 -5.16
C VAL A 125 -6.23 9.93 -6.59
N ALA A 126 -6.85 10.55 -7.60
CA ALA A 126 -6.63 10.19 -9.00
C ALA A 126 -5.15 10.31 -9.43
N ARG A 127 -4.45 11.35 -8.96
CA ARG A 127 -3.03 11.58 -9.27
C ARG A 127 -2.07 10.68 -8.49
N SER A 128 -2.50 10.13 -7.37
CA SER A 128 -1.65 9.23 -6.55
C SER A 128 -1.39 7.89 -7.22
N GLY A 129 -2.30 7.47 -8.10
CA GLY A 129 -2.30 6.16 -8.74
C GLY A 129 -2.89 5.04 -7.87
N LEU A 130 -3.31 5.32 -6.62
CA LEU A 130 -4.05 4.37 -5.81
C LEU A 130 -5.41 4.06 -6.44
N HIS A 131 -5.91 2.84 -6.24
CA HIS A 131 -7.27 2.51 -6.63
C HIS A 131 -8.28 3.18 -5.70
N ALA A 132 -9.19 3.96 -6.28
CA ALA A 132 -10.34 4.49 -5.55
C ALA A 132 -11.49 3.50 -5.63
N LEU A 133 -12.03 3.11 -4.48
CA LEU A 133 -13.16 2.19 -4.35
C LEU A 133 -14.32 2.87 -3.64
N PRO A 134 -15.55 2.38 -3.86
CA PRO A 134 -16.68 2.76 -3.02
C PRO A 134 -16.42 2.44 -1.55
N GLY A 135 -16.96 3.24 -0.64
CA GLY A 135 -16.88 3.04 0.80
C GLY A 135 -18.01 3.76 1.51
N ASP A 136 -18.10 3.59 2.81
CA ASP A 136 -19.13 4.14 3.67
C ASP A 136 -18.72 5.41 4.44
N GLY A 137 -17.46 5.82 4.31
CA GLY A 137 -16.94 6.99 5.00
C GLY A 137 -16.59 6.78 6.47
N THR A 138 -16.60 5.53 6.96
CA THR A 138 -16.35 5.20 8.36
C THR A 138 -14.99 5.75 8.84
N ALA A 139 -14.99 6.30 10.04
CA ALA A 139 -13.79 6.80 10.71
C ALA A 139 -12.80 5.69 11.04
N GLY A 140 -11.50 6.01 10.94
CA GLY A 140 -10.45 5.05 11.30
C GLY A 140 -9.04 5.56 11.06
N GLY A 141 -8.07 4.67 11.23
CA GLY A 141 -6.64 4.98 11.20
C GLY A 141 -5.95 4.69 9.88
N LEU A 142 -4.65 4.98 9.87
CA LEU A 142 -3.78 4.72 8.71
C LEU A 142 -3.49 3.23 8.52
N ASP A 143 -3.54 2.44 9.59
CA ASP A 143 -3.30 1.00 9.53
C ASP A 143 -4.54 0.25 9.03
N PRO A 144 -4.53 -0.28 7.79
CA PRO A 144 -5.67 -0.99 7.24
C PRO A 144 -5.91 -2.35 7.91
N LEU A 145 -4.89 -2.94 8.54
CA LEU A 145 -5.02 -4.24 9.20
C LEU A 145 -5.84 -4.15 10.49
N ALA A 146 -5.81 -3.01 11.17
CA ALA A 146 -6.56 -2.80 12.41
C ALA A 146 -8.08 -2.90 12.21
N ALA A 147 -8.57 -2.61 11.00
CA ALA A 147 -9.99 -2.63 10.68
C ALA A 147 -10.51 -4.02 10.29
N THR A 148 -9.74 -4.78 9.49
CA THR A 148 -10.26 -5.97 8.79
C THR A 148 -9.34 -7.18 8.84
N GLY A 149 -8.17 -7.08 9.49
CA GLY A 149 -7.10 -8.06 9.38
C GLY A 149 -6.55 -8.18 7.95
N LEU A 150 -5.56 -9.04 7.76
CA LEU A 150 -4.86 -9.15 6.47
C LEU A 150 -5.79 -9.62 5.34
N ARG A 151 -6.64 -10.59 5.62
CA ARG A 151 -7.56 -11.15 4.62
C ARG A 151 -8.56 -10.12 4.11
N GLY A 152 -9.08 -9.28 5.00
CA GLY A 152 -10.03 -8.23 4.63
C GLY A 152 -9.37 -6.99 4.03
N ALA A 153 -8.11 -6.73 4.39
CA ALA A 153 -7.36 -5.59 3.91
C ALA A 153 -6.73 -5.84 2.52
N VAL A 154 -6.50 -7.08 2.10
CA VAL A 154 -5.99 -7.34 0.75
C VAL A 154 -7.10 -7.06 -0.27
N HIS A 155 -6.86 -6.06 -1.14
CA HIS A 155 -7.83 -5.65 -2.15
C HIS A 155 -7.97 -6.66 -3.29
N ARG A 156 -6.84 -7.20 -3.76
CA ARG A 156 -6.77 -8.20 -4.84
C ARG A 156 -5.54 -9.07 -4.63
N PRO A 157 -5.64 -10.39 -4.85
CA PRO A 157 -4.47 -11.25 -4.87
C PRO A 157 -3.53 -10.89 -6.03
N LEU A 158 -2.27 -11.27 -5.92
CA LEU A 158 -1.35 -11.20 -7.05
C LEU A 158 -1.77 -12.21 -8.12
N THR A 159 -1.87 -11.74 -9.35
CA THR A 159 -2.20 -12.57 -10.52
C THR A 159 -1.24 -12.26 -11.66
N VAL A 160 -0.86 -13.27 -12.43
CA VAL A 160 -0.08 -13.08 -13.67
C VAL A 160 -0.92 -12.25 -14.65
N GLY A 161 -0.33 -11.24 -15.25
CA GLY A 161 -1.01 -10.24 -16.08
C GLY A 161 -1.74 -9.15 -15.29
N GLY A 162 -1.91 -9.31 -13.98
CA GLY A 162 -2.51 -8.31 -13.12
C GLY A 162 -1.60 -7.11 -12.86
N ARG A 163 -2.17 -6.03 -12.34
CA ARG A 163 -1.40 -4.85 -11.98
C ARG A 163 -0.46 -5.16 -10.81
N ALA A 164 0.79 -4.72 -10.92
CA ALA A 164 1.82 -4.94 -9.92
C ALA A 164 1.66 -3.96 -8.74
N ASP A 165 0.69 -4.27 -7.87
CA ASP A 165 0.38 -3.56 -6.63
C ASP A 165 0.64 -4.50 -5.45
N PHE A 166 1.70 -4.23 -4.70
CA PHE A 166 2.10 -5.06 -3.57
C PHE A 166 2.89 -4.26 -2.54
N ALA A 167 3.01 -4.82 -1.34
CA ALA A 167 3.78 -4.24 -0.26
C ALA A 167 4.70 -5.29 0.38
N VAL A 168 5.75 -4.81 1.00
CA VAL A 168 6.69 -5.62 1.79
C VAL A 168 6.69 -5.13 3.21
N PHE A 169 6.61 -6.06 4.16
CA PHE A 169 6.54 -5.76 5.58
C PHE A 169 7.69 -6.44 6.34
N ASP A 170 8.14 -5.79 7.40
CA ASP A 170 9.08 -6.32 8.38
C ASP A 170 8.35 -7.36 9.26
N ALA A 171 8.14 -8.52 8.71
CA ALA A 171 7.46 -9.65 9.33
C ALA A 171 7.89 -10.95 8.66
N ALA A 172 8.02 -12.01 9.42
CA ALA A 172 8.38 -13.34 8.92
C ALA A 172 7.16 -14.18 8.48
N SER A 173 5.94 -13.74 8.82
CA SER A 173 4.70 -14.45 8.47
C SER A 173 3.48 -13.54 8.46
N ALA A 174 2.37 -14.02 7.86
CA ALA A 174 1.08 -13.35 7.90
C ALA A 174 0.58 -13.13 9.33
N ALA A 175 0.73 -14.13 10.20
CA ALA A 175 0.30 -14.01 11.60
C ALA A 175 1.12 -12.97 12.38
N GLU A 176 2.40 -12.84 12.07
CA GLU A 176 3.24 -11.79 12.66
C GLU A 176 2.84 -10.42 12.16
N LEU A 177 2.61 -10.27 10.86
CA LEU A 177 2.12 -9.02 10.27
C LEU A 177 0.78 -8.58 10.88
N GLU A 178 -0.18 -9.49 11.04
CA GLU A 178 -1.48 -9.16 11.67
C GLU A 178 -1.33 -8.71 13.12
N ARG A 179 -0.40 -9.30 13.87
CA ARG A 179 -0.14 -8.91 15.26
C ARG A 179 0.58 -7.58 15.38
N ALA A 180 1.54 -7.31 14.50
CA ALA A 180 2.36 -6.10 14.50
C ALA A 180 1.68 -4.89 13.84
N GLY A 181 0.71 -5.13 12.94
CA GLY A 181 0.09 -4.12 12.10
C GLY A 181 0.93 -3.72 10.90
N ALA A 182 0.33 -2.95 9.99
CA ALA A 182 0.95 -2.53 8.74
C ALA A 182 2.01 -1.42 8.90
N GLY A 183 2.18 -0.88 10.10
CA GLY A 183 3.21 0.14 10.39
C GLY A 183 4.65 -0.35 10.15
N GLY A 184 4.87 -1.67 10.10
CA GLY A 184 6.11 -2.32 9.70
C GLY A 184 6.42 -2.31 8.19
N CYS A 185 5.72 -1.55 7.36
CA CYS A 185 5.92 -1.52 5.91
C CYS A 185 7.35 -1.08 5.54
N LEU A 186 8.05 -1.91 4.77
CA LEU A 186 9.38 -1.65 4.23
C LEU A 186 9.32 -1.01 2.85
N ALA A 187 8.33 -1.41 2.03
CA ALA A 187 8.19 -0.91 0.67
C ALA A 187 6.76 -1.05 0.15
N THR A 188 6.34 -0.11 -0.70
CA THR A 188 5.08 -0.20 -1.45
C THR A 188 5.34 0.02 -2.92
N VAL A 189 4.91 -0.94 -3.72
CA VAL A 189 4.95 -0.92 -5.17
C VAL A 189 3.53 -0.71 -5.69
N LEU A 190 3.35 0.27 -6.54
CA LEU A 190 2.07 0.63 -7.13
C LEU A 190 2.20 0.77 -8.64
N GLY A 191 1.49 -0.06 -9.39
CA GLY A 191 1.63 -0.14 -10.85
C GLY A 191 3.08 -0.40 -11.27
N GLY A 192 3.77 -1.31 -10.57
CA GLY A 192 5.16 -1.67 -10.80
C GLY A 192 6.20 -0.61 -10.40
N ARG A 193 5.77 0.52 -9.85
CA ARG A 193 6.66 1.58 -9.37
C ARG A 193 6.84 1.50 -7.87
N LEU A 194 8.09 1.51 -7.40
CA LEU A 194 8.41 1.64 -5.98
C LEU A 194 8.12 3.08 -5.54
N LEU A 195 6.99 3.31 -4.86
CA LEU A 195 6.55 4.64 -4.42
C LEU A 195 6.90 4.94 -2.96
N TYR A 196 7.05 3.90 -2.15
CA TYR A 196 7.51 4.02 -0.77
C TYR A 196 8.63 3.04 -0.48
N ARG A 197 9.63 3.48 0.24
CA ARG A 197 10.69 2.66 0.83
C ARG A 197 11.09 3.26 2.17
N ARG A 198 11.03 2.45 3.24
CA ARG A 198 11.59 2.82 4.55
C ARG A 198 13.10 3.00 4.41
N ARG A 199 13.61 4.07 4.98
CA ARG A 199 15.06 4.38 5.06
C ARG A 199 15.69 3.75 6.28
#